data_29c968f30179c06107fd0019ab3110e7
#
_entry.id   29c968f30179c06107fd0019ab3110e7
#
_cell.length_a   1.000
_cell.length_b   1.000
_cell.length_c   1.000
_cell.angle_alpha   90.00
_cell.angle_beta   90.00
_cell.angle_gamma   90.00
#
_symmetry.space_group_name_H-M   'P 1'
#
loop_
_entity.id
_entity.type
_entity.pdbx_description
1 polymer ?
#
loop_
_entity_poly.entity_id
_entity_poly.type
_entity_poly.pdbx_seq_one_letter_code
_entity_poly.pdbx_strand_id
1 'polypeptide(L)'
;MKKIGFIKETIKSKLNISTNTDKIFISNGLIKHLEKRNHQNMFKYLNEIENIIKNPDYIGINPREKETSLEYVKILLDNVLVGIKLDMKNDYFYVATIHEISNLKLNQRIKNGRLLIFDND
;
A
#
# COMPACT_ATOMS: atom_id res chain seq x y z
N MET A 1 8.71 14.47 6.57
CA MET A 1 8.03 13.54 5.65
C MET A 1 7.73 14.23 4.33
N LYS A 2 7.69 13.46 3.27
CA LYS A 2 7.41 13.96 1.93
C LYS A 2 6.07 13.42 1.45
N LYS A 3 5.21 14.29 0.93
CA LYS A 3 3.97 13.87 0.28
C LYS A 3 4.31 13.21 -1.06
N ILE A 4 3.78 12.00 -1.31
CA ILE A 4 4.07 11.25 -2.53
C ILE A 4 2.84 10.91 -3.35
N GLY A 5 1.66 11.26 -2.86
CA GLY A 5 0.43 11.01 -3.61
C GLY A 5 -0.80 11.16 -2.74
N PHE A 6 -1.89 10.61 -3.24
CA PHE A 6 -3.16 10.63 -2.54
C PHE A 6 -3.97 9.38 -2.88
N ILE A 7 -4.94 9.07 -2.04
CA ILE A 7 -5.86 7.96 -2.27
C ILE A 7 -6.97 8.45 -3.20
N LYS A 8 -7.11 7.80 -4.35
CA LYS A 8 -8.14 8.16 -5.32
C LYS A 8 -9.53 7.91 -4.75
N GLU A 9 -10.49 8.76 -5.12
CA GLU A 9 -11.89 8.58 -4.73
C GLU A 9 -12.43 7.23 -5.19
N THR A 10 -12.04 6.77 -6.36
CA THR A 10 -12.43 5.46 -6.88
C THR A 10 -11.95 4.33 -5.98
N ILE A 11 -10.76 4.47 -5.38
CA ILE A 11 -10.23 3.49 -4.43
C ILE A 11 -11.00 3.54 -3.13
N LYS A 12 -11.24 4.73 -2.60
CA LYS A 12 -12.05 4.89 -1.37
C LYS A 12 -13.43 4.24 -1.55
N SER A 13 -14.06 4.50 -2.68
CA SER A 13 -15.38 3.95 -2.99
C SER A 13 -15.33 2.43 -3.07
N LYS A 14 -14.36 1.88 -3.79
CA LYS A 14 -14.23 0.44 -3.98
C LYS A 14 -13.94 -0.29 -2.67
N LEU A 15 -13.13 0.30 -1.80
CA LEU A 15 -12.79 -0.27 -0.49
C LEU A 15 -13.79 0.11 0.59
N ASN A 16 -14.77 0.94 0.26
CA ASN A 16 -15.80 1.39 1.20
C ASN A 16 -15.20 2.05 2.44
N ILE A 17 -14.21 2.91 2.22
CA ILE A 17 -13.60 3.68 3.31
C ILE A 17 -14.03 5.14 3.22
N SER A 18 -14.22 5.75 4.39
CA SER A 18 -14.62 7.14 4.51
C SER A 18 -13.65 7.83 5.47
N THR A 19 -12.75 8.62 4.91
CA THR A 19 -11.77 9.38 5.69
C THR A 19 -11.79 10.82 5.22
N ASN A 20 -11.45 11.74 6.14
CA ASN A 20 -11.37 13.16 5.81
C ASN A 20 -10.12 13.49 5.00
N THR A 21 -9.08 12.69 5.14
CA THR A 21 -7.81 12.90 4.45
C THR A 21 -7.62 11.87 3.35
N ASP A 22 -6.88 12.25 2.33
CA ASP A 22 -6.48 11.35 1.25
C ASP A 22 -4.99 11.42 0.97
N LYS A 23 -4.26 12.32 1.62
CA LYS A 23 -2.83 12.54 1.36
C LYS A 23 -2.00 11.41 1.90
N ILE A 24 -1.01 10.96 1.11
CA ILE A 24 -0.09 9.89 1.48
C ILE A 24 1.32 10.44 1.54
N PHE A 25 2.00 10.17 2.66
CA PHE A 25 3.36 10.64 2.92
C PHE A 25 4.32 9.47 3.04
N ILE A 26 5.59 9.74 2.83
CA ILE A 26 6.66 8.79 3.07
C ILE A 26 7.71 9.43 3.99
N SER A 27 8.22 8.65 4.93
CA SER A 27 9.23 9.12 5.88
C SER A 27 10.58 8.50 5.57
N ASN A 28 11.66 9.16 6.03
CA ASN A 28 13.01 8.62 5.93
C ASN A 28 13.17 7.35 6.79
N GLY A 29 12.29 7.16 7.77
CA GLY A 29 12.30 5.96 8.61
C GLY A 29 11.93 4.68 7.86
N LEU A 30 11.32 4.77 6.70
CA LEU A 30 10.96 3.60 5.91
C LEU A 30 12.19 2.77 5.53
N ILE A 31 13.29 3.42 5.12
CA ILE A 31 14.53 2.73 4.75
C ILE A 31 15.06 1.94 5.94
N LYS A 32 15.10 2.57 7.13
CA LYS A 32 15.54 1.92 8.35
C LYS A 32 14.63 0.74 8.71
N HIS A 33 13.32 0.89 8.50
CA HIS A 33 12.36 -0.17 8.74
C HIS A 33 12.63 -1.38 7.84
N LEU A 34 12.91 -1.14 6.56
CA LEU A 34 13.22 -2.20 5.61
C LEU A 34 14.51 -2.94 5.98
N GLU A 35 15.54 -2.22 6.40
CA GLU A 35 16.79 -2.81 6.87
C GLU A 35 16.54 -3.71 8.09
N LYS A 36 15.81 -3.21 9.07
CA LYS A 36 15.52 -3.90 10.32
C LYS A 36 14.70 -5.17 10.10
N ARG A 37 13.79 -5.16 9.11
CA ARG A 37 12.92 -6.28 8.80
C ARG A 37 13.50 -7.21 7.72
N ASN A 38 14.74 -6.95 7.31
CA ASN A 38 15.43 -7.73 6.28
C ASN A 38 14.68 -7.75 4.94
N HIS A 39 14.07 -6.62 4.58
CA HIS A 39 13.39 -6.45 3.30
C HIS A 39 14.28 -5.73 2.27
N GLN A 40 15.57 -5.94 2.34
CA GLN A 40 16.56 -5.21 1.53
C GLN A 40 16.38 -5.41 0.03
N ASN A 41 15.85 -6.56 -0.38
CA ASN A 41 15.56 -6.81 -1.79
C ASN A 41 14.49 -5.87 -2.35
N MET A 42 13.74 -5.19 -1.48
CA MET A 42 12.73 -4.23 -1.91
C MET A 42 13.29 -2.84 -2.18
N PHE A 43 14.56 -2.57 -1.85
CA PHE A 43 15.17 -1.26 -2.11
C PHE A 43 15.09 -0.87 -3.58
N LYS A 44 15.20 -1.83 -4.47
CA LYS A 44 15.09 -1.59 -5.91
C LYS A 44 13.72 -1.04 -6.33
N TYR A 45 12.70 -1.21 -5.48
CA TYR A 45 11.35 -0.75 -5.75
C TYR A 45 11.00 0.57 -5.05
N LEU A 46 11.91 1.15 -4.27
CA LEU A 46 11.63 2.41 -3.58
C LEU A 46 11.25 3.53 -4.56
N ASN A 47 11.87 3.56 -5.73
CA ASN A 47 11.55 4.54 -6.77
C ASN A 47 10.20 4.28 -7.44
N GLU A 48 9.63 3.10 -7.23
CA GLU A 48 8.34 2.71 -7.82
C GLU A 48 7.16 2.99 -6.89
N ILE A 49 7.39 3.37 -5.63
CA ILE A 49 6.31 3.55 -4.66
C ILE A 49 5.28 4.56 -5.15
N GLU A 50 5.74 5.69 -5.66
CA GLU A 50 4.86 6.75 -6.18
C GLU A 50 3.99 6.22 -7.32
N ASN A 51 4.58 5.47 -8.23
CA ASN A 51 3.86 4.86 -9.35
C ASN A 51 2.87 3.79 -8.87
N ILE A 52 3.25 2.99 -7.86
CA ILE A 52 2.37 1.97 -7.29
C ILE A 52 1.13 2.63 -6.66
N ILE A 53 1.32 3.72 -5.93
CA ILE A 53 0.22 4.47 -5.33
C ILE A 53 -0.71 5.04 -6.40
N LYS A 54 -0.13 5.50 -7.50
CA LYS A 54 -0.89 6.08 -8.60
C LYS A 54 -1.63 5.05 -9.43
N ASN A 55 -1.00 3.88 -9.66
CA ASN A 55 -1.52 2.85 -10.57
C ASN A 55 -1.36 1.45 -9.99
N PRO A 56 -2.04 1.10 -8.89
CA PRO A 56 -1.96 -0.27 -8.38
C PRO A 56 -2.71 -1.24 -9.28
N ASP A 57 -2.31 -2.50 -9.26
CA ASP A 57 -3.04 -3.57 -9.95
C ASP A 57 -4.12 -4.17 -9.06
N TYR A 58 -3.86 -4.22 -7.75
CA TYR A 58 -4.81 -4.71 -6.75
C TYR A 58 -4.81 -3.79 -5.54
N ILE A 59 -5.97 -3.70 -4.89
CA ILE A 59 -6.14 -2.89 -3.69
C ILE A 59 -6.92 -3.67 -2.65
N GLY A 60 -6.65 -3.40 -1.37
CA GLY A 60 -7.37 -4.07 -0.30
C GLY A 60 -7.16 -3.38 1.04
N ILE A 61 -7.80 -3.94 2.06
CA ILE A 61 -7.68 -3.50 3.44
C ILE A 61 -7.05 -4.66 4.21
N ASN A 62 -6.05 -4.36 5.04
CA ASN A 62 -5.45 -5.37 5.91
C ASN A 62 -6.40 -5.66 7.07
N PRO A 63 -7.00 -6.86 7.14
CA PRO A 63 -8.01 -7.14 8.16
C PRO A 63 -7.43 -7.36 9.56
N ARG A 64 -6.10 -7.48 9.68
CA ARG A 64 -5.44 -7.71 10.96
C ARG A 64 -5.14 -6.44 11.73
N GLU A 65 -5.22 -5.29 11.06
CA GLU A 65 -4.94 -4.01 11.70
C GLU A 65 -6.21 -3.41 12.28
N LYS A 66 -6.10 -2.81 13.46
CA LYS A 66 -7.24 -2.16 14.11
C LYS A 66 -7.63 -0.87 13.41
N GLU A 67 -6.62 -0.12 12.97
CA GLU A 67 -6.84 1.12 12.25
C GLU A 67 -6.82 0.89 10.75
N THR A 68 -7.28 1.86 9.99
CA THR A 68 -7.33 1.75 8.53
C THR A 68 -5.92 1.51 7.97
N SER A 69 -5.74 0.37 7.35
CA SER A 69 -4.47 -0.02 6.75
C SER A 69 -4.75 -0.58 5.37
N LEU A 70 -4.27 0.12 4.35
CA LEU A 70 -4.51 -0.25 2.96
C LEU A 70 -3.35 -1.06 2.40
N GLU A 71 -3.67 -1.92 1.45
CA GLU A 71 -2.68 -2.71 0.73
C GLU A 71 -2.82 -2.42 -0.75
N TYR A 72 -1.75 -1.93 -1.36
CA TYR A 72 -1.67 -1.73 -2.80
C TYR A 72 -0.66 -2.73 -3.35
N VAL A 73 -1.04 -3.47 -4.38
CA VAL A 73 -0.15 -4.45 -5.01
C VAL A 73 0.07 -4.07 -6.47
N LYS A 74 1.32 -4.07 -6.88
CA LYS A 74 1.73 -3.87 -8.26
C LYS A 74 2.52 -5.09 -8.71
N ILE A 75 2.15 -5.64 -9.85
CA ILE A 75 2.88 -6.75 -10.46
C ILE A 75 4.02 -6.17 -11.30
N LEU A 76 5.21 -6.27 -10.74
CA LEU A 76 6.45 -5.88 -11.42
C LEU A 76 7.23 -7.18 -11.69
N LEU A 77 8.55 -7.15 -11.55
CA LEU A 77 9.33 -8.40 -11.57
C LEU A 77 8.89 -9.30 -10.41
N ASP A 78 8.65 -8.67 -9.25
CA ASP A 78 8.06 -9.32 -8.09
C ASP A 78 6.63 -8.79 -7.88
N ASN A 79 5.81 -9.49 -7.10
CA ASN A 79 4.53 -8.97 -6.65
C ASN A 79 4.81 -8.05 -5.46
N VAL A 80 4.78 -6.75 -5.68
CA VAL A 80 5.18 -5.76 -4.69
C VAL A 80 3.96 -5.20 -3.98
N LEU A 81 3.93 -5.36 -2.66
CA LEU A 81 2.87 -4.82 -1.80
C LEU A 81 3.38 -3.59 -1.07
N VAL A 82 2.64 -2.50 -1.18
CA VAL A 82 2.87 -1.27 -0.41
C VAL A 82 1.76 -1.17 0.62
N GLY A 83 2.14 -1.20 1.89
CA GLY A 83 1.22 -1.04 3.01
C GLY A 83 1.12 0.43 3.39
N ILE A 84 -0.11 0.95 3.45
CA ILE A 84 -0.39 2.37 3.72
C ILE A 84 -1.31 2.44 4.93
N LYS A 85 -0.84 3.06 6.01
CA LYS A 85 -1.61 3.18 7.26
C LYS A 85 -2.10 4.59 7.47
N LEU A 86 -3.25 4.70 8.13
CA LEU A 86 -3.80 5.97 8.57
C LEU A 86 -3.26 6.31 9.96
N ASP A 87 -2.65 7.48 10.09
CA ASP A 87 -2.33 8.06 11.39
C ASP A 87 -3.54 8.87 11.84
N MET A 88 -4.35 8.29 12.71
CA MET A 88 -5.61 8.90 13.17
C MET A 88 -5.37 10.19 13.95
N LYS A 89 -4.26 10.27 14.67
CA LYS A 89 -3.95 11.42 15.51
C LYS A 89 -3.61 12.65 14.67
N ASN A 90 -2.83 12.45 13.62
CA ASN A 90 -2.33 13.54 12.79
C ASN A 90 -3.08 13.69 11.46
N ASP A 91 -4.05 12.82 11.20
CA ASP A 91 -4.98 12.87 10.07
C ASP A 91 -4.26 12.85 8.72
N TYR A 92 -3.40 11.85 8.51
CA TYR A 92 -2.77 11.60 7.22
C TYR A 92 -2.45 10.13 7.06
N PHE A 93 -2.27 9.69 5.80
CA PHE A 93 -1.80 8.35 5.49
C PHE A 93 -0.28 8.37 5.30
N TYR A 94 0.36 7.25 5.60
CA TYR A 94 1.80 7.11 5.38
C TYR A 94 2.14 5.72 4.90
N VAL A 95 3.21 5.64 4.10
CA VAL A 95 3.74 4.33 3.66
C VAL A 95 4.41 3.68 4.86
N ALA A 96 3.84 2.58 5.32
CA ALA A 96 4.33 1.85 6.48
C ALA A 96 5.34 0.79 6.11
N THR A 97 5.14 0.15 4.96
CA THR A 97 6.02 -0.94 4.52
C THR A 97 5.94 -1.14 3.01
N ILE A 98 6.96 -1.79 2.49
CA ILE A 98 6.98 -2.33 1.14
C ILE A 98 7.60 -3.72 1.22
N HIS A 99 6.93 -4.72 0.67
CA HIS A 99 7.45 -6.08 0.65
C HIS A 99 6.84 -6.88 -0.49
N GLU A 100 7.50 -8.00 -0.82
CA GLU A 100 6.98 -8.87 -1.85
C GLU A 100 6.01 -9.89 -1.23
N ILE A 101 5.02 -10.33 -2.00
CA ILE A 101 4.17 -11.45 -1.64
C ILE A 101 4.25 -12.52 -2.73
N SER A 102 4.17 -13.78 -2.32
CA SER A 102 4.23 -14.90 -3.25
C SER A 102 2.99 -14.94 -4.14
N ASN A 103 3.11 -15.60 -5.28
CA ASN A 103 1.95 -15.83 -6.17
C ASN A 103 0.85 -16.58 -5.43
N LEU A 104 1.20 -17.55 -4.60
CA LEU A 104 0.22 -18.31 -3.82
C LEU A 104 -0.57 -17.38 -2.89
N LYS A 105 0.14 -16.53 -2.15
CA LYS A 105 -0.48 -15.58 -1.22
C LYS A 105 -1.33 -14.55 -1.96
N LEU A 106 -0.83 -14.05 -3.08
CA LEU A 106 -1.59 -13.11 -3.92
C LEU A 106 -2.91 -13.74 -4.37
N ASN A 107 -2.84 -14.95 -4.92
CA ASN A 107 -4.03 -15.65 -5.41
C ASN A 107 -5.03 -15.95 -4.31
N GLN A 108 -4.56 -16.33 -3.12
CA GLN A 108 -5.42 -16.56 -1.96
C GLN A 108 -6.16 -15.28 -1.54
N ARG A 109 -5.46 -14.16 -1.53
CA ARG A 109 -6.05 -12.87 -1.14
C ARG A 109 -7.05 -12.34 -2.17
N ILE A 110 -6.80 -12.61 -3.45
CA ILE A 110 -7.76 -12.27 -4.50
C ILE A 110 -9.01 -13.15 -4.33
N LYS A 111 -8.81 -14.44 -4.14
CA LYS A 111 -9.91 -15.41 -4.04
C LYS A 111 -10.81 -15.17 -2.83
N ASN A 112 -10.21 -14.77 -1.69
CA ASN A 112 -10.98 -14.52 -0.47
C ASN A 112 -11.52 -13.09 -0.34
N GLY A 113 -11.27 -12.24 -1.34
CA GLY A 113 -11.81 -10.88 -1.35
C GLY A 113 -10.98 -9.84 -0.60
N ARG A 114 -9.85 -10.22 -0.02
CA ARG A 114 -8.95 -9.26 0.66
C ARG A 114 -8.33 -8.28 -0.34
N LEU A 115 -7.98 -8.76 -1.53
CA LEU A 115 -7.44 -7.95 -2.61
C LEU A 115 -8.43 -7.94 -3.77
N LEU A 116 -8.74 -6.75 -4.25
CA LEU A 116 -9.64 -6.52 -5.37
C LEU A 116 -8.84 -5.99 -6.54
N ILE A 117 -9.16 -6.46 -7.75
CA ILE A 117 -8.54 -5.91 -8.94
C ILE A 117 -8.89 -4.43 -9.05
N PHE A 118 -7.91 -3.61 -9.42
CA PHE A 118 -8.14 -2.19 -9.63
C PHE A 118 -7.79 -1.82 -11.06
N ASP A 119 -8.78 -1.31 -11.79
CA ASP A 119 -8.64 -0.86 -13.17
C ASP A 119 -8.51 0.65 -13.15
N ASN A 120 -7.40 1.15 -13.70
CA ASN A 120 -7.09 2.59 -13.69
C ASN A 120 -7.67 3.35 -14.88
N ASP A 121 -8.45 2.70 -15.69
CA ASP A 121 -9.07 3.33 -16.87
C ASP A 121 -10.15 4.37 -16.52
#